data_494c5626b4b205cbddb3c3d6cd511157
#
_entry.id   494c5626b4b205cbddb3c3d6cd511157
#
_cell.length_a   1.000
_cell.length_b   1.000
_cell.length_c   1.000
_cell.angle_alpha   90.00
_cell.angle_beta   90.00
_cell.angle_gamma   90.00
#
_symmetry.space_group_name_H-M   'P 1'
#
loop_
_entity.id
_entity.type
_entity.pdbx_description
1 polymer ?
#
loop_
_entity_poly.entity_id
_entity_poly.type
_entity_poly.pdbx_seq_one_letter_code
_entity_poly.pdbx_strand_id
1 'polypeptide(L)'
;MEKLDIFRDIAERTGGDIYLGVVGPVRTGKSTFIKRFMDLLVLPNIQDAFERERAKDELPQSGTGRMITTTEPKFIPSESVEIVVKDSIHMNVRLVDCVGYGVEGAIGYETEDGEEPRMMKTSWSDEPMSFQEAAELGTRKVITDHATIGIVITTDGSITDLPREAYLDAEERVIYELRQLGKPFVVLLNTTRPYSDNTMELCRDLEEKYSIPVLPVNCLDMNQDDITQILEEVLYEFPVAEVNIDLPKWVEELETTHEVRAAFEDTVRKAIEDVRRLRDIDQALDDLTECQYAQDVLLKEMNLGTGVANIEITAVDGLFKTVLQELTGLEIEGDHSLLRIVQDYSKAKREWDKMSVAIEEVRVNGYGVVTPQLEEMFLEEPELVKQGGHYGIKLKASAPSLHIIRADVTTEITPLIGTEKQAEELVKYILDEFESDPKKVWSSNIFGKSLHDLVREGIQNKLYKMPENAQHKLQDTLQRIVNDGNGGLICIII
;
A
#
# COMPACT_ATOMS: atom_id res chain seq x y z
N MET A 1 2.59 -16.05 19.33
CA MET A 1 3.98 -15.60 19.09
C MET A 1 4.92 -16.26 20.08
N GLU A 2 6.09 -16.71 19.67
CA GLU A 2 7.05 -17.28 20.61
C GLU A 2 7.67 -16.17 21.44
N LYS A 3 7.85 -16.38 22.79
CA LYS A 3 8.44 -15.39 23.70
C LYS A 3 9.82 -14.84 23.25
N LEU A 4 10.51 -15.58 22.37
CA LEU A 4 11.81 -15.18 21.81
C LEU A 4 11.70 -14.01 20.83
N ASP A 5 10.61 -13.96 20.07
CA ASP A 5 10.44 -12.95 19.03
C ASP A 5 10.19 -11.56 19.61
N ILE A 6 9.45 -11.47 20.74
CA ILE A 6 9.15 -10.19 21.39
C ILE A 6 10.44 -9.46 21.83
N PHE A 7 11.40 -10.17 22.43
CA PHE A 7 12.65 -9.54 22.84
C PHE A 7 13.53 -9.13 21.66
N ARG A 8 13.52 -9.91 20.59
CA ARG A 8 14.20 -9.54 19.33
C ARG A 8 13.56 -8.31 18.73
N ASP A 9 12.25 -8.31 18.60
CA ASP A 9 11.48 -7.25 17.99
C ASP A 9 11.66 -5.92 18.73
N ILE A 10 11.66 -5.96 20.08
CA ILE A 10 11.89 -4.76 20.88
C ILE A 10 13.34 -4.26 20.77
N ALA A 11 14.32 -5.17 20.71
CA ALA A 11 15.72 -4.80 20.49
C ALA A 11 15.89 -4.15 19.10
N GLU A 12 15.25 -4.69 18.06
CA GLU A 12 15.29 -4.12 16.72
C GLU A 12 14.65 -2.73 16.66
N ARG A 13 13.49 -2.55 17.29
CA ARG A 13 12.79 -1.26 17.37
C ARG A 13 13.57 -0.17 18.10
N THR A 14 14.30 -0.54 19.11
CA THR A 14 15.02 0.40 19.96
C THR A 14 16.50 0.54 19.58
N GLY A 15 16.95 -0.18 18.54
CA GLY A 15 18.36 -0.23 18.16
C GLY A 15 19.25 -0.90 19.20
N GLY A 16 18.68 -1.78 20.03
CA GLY A 16 19.36 -2.48 21.12
C GLY A 16 19.33 -1.74 22.45
N ASP A 17 18.84 -0.50 22.52
CA ASP A 17 18.82 0.32 23.74
C ASP A 17 17.40 0.42 24.31
N ILE A 18 17.08 -0.36 25.32
CA ILE A 18 15.79 -0.37 26.02
C ILE A 18 15.85 0.53 27.22
N TYR A 19 15.45 1.77 27.08
CA TYR A 19 15.41 2.76 28.17
C TYR A 19 13.94 3.02 28.54
N LEU A 20 13.54 2.45 29.69
CA LEU A 20 12.17 2.54 30.19
C LEU A 20 12.01 3.75 31.12
N GLY A 21 11.21 4.73 30.71
CA GLY A 21 10.79 5.83 31.57
C GLY A 21 9.54 5.44 32.34
N VAL A 22 9.66 5.21 33.65
CA VAL A 22 8.54 4.84 34.52
C VAL A 22 7.96 6.08 35.16
N VAL A 23 6.74 6.44 34.77
CA VAL A 23 6.06 7.68 35.14
C VAL A 23 4.68 7.40 35.76
N GLY A 24 4.07 8.43 36.29
CA GLY A 24 2.71 8.31 36.86
C GLY A 24 2.55 9.07 38.14
N PRO A 25 1.35 9.10 38.72
CA PRO A 25 1.10 9.74 40.02
C PRO A 25 1.98 9.19 41.14
N VAL A 26 2.20 9.94 42.18
CA VAL A 26 2.92 9.41 43.34
C VAL A 26 2.20 8.21 43.95
N ARG A 27 2.97 7.25 44.50
CA ARG A 27 2.47 6.07 45.25
C ARG A 27 1.70 5.06 44.41
N THR A 28 1.78 5.13 43.11
CA THR A 28 1.15 4.12 42.20
C THR A 28 1.98 2.84 42.09
N GLY A 29 3.14 2.74 42.70
CA GLY A 29 3.97 1.54 42.69
C GLY A 29 5.11 1.55 41.67
N LYS A 30 5.51 2.72 41.13
CA LYS A 30 6.59 2.88 40.16
C LYS A 30 7.90 2.18 40.58
N SER A 31 8.41 2.52 41.77
CA SER A 31 9.65 1.91 42.28
C SER A 31 9.51 0.42 42.55
N THR A 32 8.32 -0.08 42.86
CA THR A 32 8.04 -1.50 43.03
C THR A 32 8.10 -2.21 41.69
N PHE A 33 7.47 -1.63 40.65
CA PHE A 33 7.57 -2.14 39.29
C PHE A 33 9.03 -2.21 38.83
N ILE A 34 9.79 -1.13 38.96
CA ILE A 34 11.19 -1.06 38.57
C ILE A 34 11.99 -2.19 39.23
N LYS A 35 11.81 -2.34 40.55
CA LYS A 35 12.49 -3.40 41.29
C LYS A 35 12.16 -4.78 40.75
N ARG A 36 10.89 -5.07 40.55
CA ARG A 36 10.42 -6.39 40.02
C ARG A 36 10.88 -6.62 38.58
N PHE A 37 10.85 -5.61 37.74
CA PHE A 37 11.37 -5.69 36.38
C PHE A 37 12.88 -6.02 36.37
N MET A 38 13.66 -5.33 37.22
CA MET A 38 15.07 -5.60 37.37
C MET A 38 15.34 -7.01 37.91
N ASP A 39 14.62 -7.44 38.96
CA ASP A 39 14.77 -8.76 39.57
C ASP A 39 14.43 -9.90 38.62
N LEU A 40 13.40 -9.73 37.75
CA LEU A 40 12.88 -10.80 36.89
C LEU A 40 13.56 -10.86 35.53
N LEU A 41 13.92 -9.70 34.95
CA LEU A 41 14.43 -9.67 33.57
C LEU A 41 15.90 -9.23 33.52
N VAL A 42 16.28 -8.18 34.22
CA VAL A 42 17.61 -7.58 34.03
C VAL A 42 18.69 -8.32 34.78
N LEU A 43 18.59 -8.44 36.12
CA LEU A 43 19.62 -9.06 36.96
C LEU A 43 19.97 -10.52 36.61
N PRO A 44 18.99 -11.38 36.25
CA PRO A 44 19.29 -12.77 35.85
C PRO A 44 20.07 -12.87 34.54
N ASN A 45 19.94 -11.88 33.64
CA ASN A 45 20.53 -11.88 32.31
C ASN A 45 21.81 -11.04 32.17
N ILE A 46 22.32 -10.41 33.27
CA ILE A 46 23.62 -9.76 33.29
C ILE A 46 24.70 -10.83 33.40
N GLN A 47 25.63 -10.86 32.44
CA GLN A 47 26.72 -11.84 32.40
C GLN A 47 27.84 -11.51 33.43
N ASP A 48 28.18 -10.24 33.58
CA ASP A 48 29.22 -9.80 34.51
C ASP A 48 28.73 -9.75 35.97
N ALA A 49 29.42 -10.43 36.86
CA ALA A 49 29.06 -10.53 38.28
C ALA A 49 29.16 -9.20 39.02
N PHE A 50 30.16 -8.34 38.67
CA PHE A 50 30.33 -7.02 39.28
C PHE A 50 29.25 -6.05 38.85
N GLU A 51 28.89 -6.06 37.54
CA GLU A 51 27.80 -5.24 37.04
C GLU A 51 26.49 -5.65 37.67
N ARG A 52 26.24 -6.96 37.83
CA ARG A 52 25.04 -7.48 38.48
C ARG A 52 24.94 -7.06 39.95
N GLU A 53 26.03 -7.12 40.74
CA GLU A 53 26.02 -6.64 42.13
C GLU A 53 25.80 -5.11 42.18
N ARG A 54 26.50 -4.35 41.36
CA ARG A 54 26.29 -2.90 41.26
C ARG A 54 24.82 -2.57 40.94
N ALA A 55 24.27 -3.18 39.92
CA ALA A 55 22.85 -2.97 39.52
C ALA A 55 21.86 -3.35 40.62
N LYS A 56 22.19 -4.37 41.44
CA LYS A 56 21.39 -4.77 42.58
C LYS A 56 21.44 -3.75 43.72
N ASP A 57 22.61 -3.16 43.98
CA ASP A 57 22.77 -2.14 45.02
C ASP A 57 22.06 -0.81 44.67
N GLU A 58 21.90 -0.55 43.39
CA GLU A 58 21.23 0.65 42.87
C GLU A 58 19.70 0.53 42.84
N LEU A 59 19.13 -0.63 43.19
CA LEU A 59 17.65 -0.83 43.18
C LEU A 59 16.95 0.15 44.12
N PRO A 60 15.76 0.65 43.72
CA PRO A 60 15.01 1.58 44.55
C PRO A 60 14.53 0.89 45.83
N GLN A 61 14.66 1.61 46.96
CA GLN A 61 14.07 1.17 48.20
C GLN A 61 12.58 1.56 48.23
N SER A 62 11.71 0.57 48.30
CA SER A 62 10.27 0.82 48.44
C SER A 62 9.99 1.47 49.81
N GLY A 63 9.64 2.74 49.82
CA GLY A 63 9.27 3.45 51.05
C GLY A 63 7.88 3.03 51.54
N THR A 64 7.80 2.49 52.75
CA THR A 64 6.53 2.29 53.46
C THR A 64 6.22 3.57 54.23
N GLY A 65 5.35 4.43 53.73
CA GLY A 65 4.97 5.66 54.44
C GLY A 65 4.26 6.68 53.54
N ARG A 66 3.66 7.72 54.10
CA ARG A 66 2.94 8.80 53.39
C ARG A 66 3.85 9.89 52.82
N MET A 67 5.16 9.85 53.06
CA MET A 67 6.10 10.89 52.67
C MET A 67 6.71 10.62 51.28
N ILE A 68 6.78 11.64 50.44
CA ILE A 68 7.45 11.57 49.15
C ILE A 68 8.96 11.64 49.38
N THR A 69 9.68 10.62 48.96
CA THR A 69 11.12 10.48 49.20
C THR A 69 12.00 10.82 48.00
N THR A 70 11.45 10.76 46.79
CA THR A 70 12.17 10.98 45.53
C THR A 70 11.92 12.39 45.02
N THR A 71 12.98 13.19 44.96
CA THR A 71 12.95 14.61 44.55
C THR A 71 13.56 14.84 43.19
N GLU A 72 14.30 13.85 42.66
CA GLU A 72 14.95 13.89 41.34
C GLU A 72 14.80 12.53 40.65
N PRO A 73 14.67 12.50 39.33
CA PRO A 73 14.67 11.24 38.57
C PRO A 73 15.96 10.46 38.79
N LYS A 74 15.86 9.15 38.98
CA LYS A 74 17.00 8.25 39.18
C LYS A 74 17.09 7.26 38.05
N PHE A 75 18.30 7.16 37.48
CA PHE A 75 18.61 6.09 36.51
C PHE A 75 18.98 4.80 37.27
N ILE A 76 18.40 3.69 36.83
CA ILE A 76 18.52 2.37 37.47
C ILE A 76 18.75 1.30 36.39
N PRO A 77 19.97 0.76 36.30
CA PRO A 77 21.20 1.25 36.94
C PRO A 77 21.61 2.65 36.47
N SER A 78 22.52 3.29 37.13
CA SER A 78 23.06 4.62 36.77
C SER A 78 23.67 4.65 35.37
N GLU A 79 24.35 3.58 34.99
CA GLU A 79 24.80 3.29 33.62
C GLU A 79 23.99 2.12 33.06
N SER A 80 23.69 2.13 31.74
CA SER A 80 23.02 1.00 31.10
C SER A 80 23.82 -0.29 31.25
N VAL A 81 23.12 -1.40 31.45
CA VAL A 81 23.73 -2.72 31.52
C VAL A 81 23.32 -3.56 30.31
N GLU A 82 24.31 -4.27 29.77
CA GLU A 82 24.07 -5.23 28.75
C GLU A 82 23.44 -6.51 29.32
N ILE A 83 22.33 -6.93 28.82
CA ILE A 83 21.72 -8.22 29.13
C ILE A 83 21.69 -9.11 27.89
N VAL A 84 21.81 -10.42 28.11
CA VAL A 84 21.72 -11.41 27.04
C VAL A 84 20.54 -12.32 27.34
N VAL A 85 19.49 -12.20 26.53
CA VAL A 85 18.29 -13.02 26.68
C VAL A 85 18.37 -14.24 25.78
N LYS A 86 18.22 -15.44 26.35
CA LYS A 86 18.30 -16.74 25.64
C LYS A 86 19.53 -16.87 24.73
N ASP A 87 20.71 -16.48 25.24
CA ASP A 87 22.03 -16.65 24.64
C ASP A 87 22.25 -15.97 23.27
N SER A 88 21.30 -15.20 22.76
CA SER A 88 21.40 -14.67 21.40
C SER A 88 20.94 -13.22 21.21
N ILE A 89 20.17 -12.68 22.13
CA ILE A 89 19.62 -11.32 22.00
C ILE A 89 20.32 -10.41 22.99
N HIS A 90 21.13 -9.49 22.48
CA HIS A 90 21.87 -8.50 23.23
C HIS A 90 21.10 -7.19 23.32
N MET A 91 20.89 -6.67 24.53
CA MET A 91 20.18 -5.42 24.77
C MET A 91 20.83 -4.66 25.92
N ASN A 92 20.92 -3.34 25.76
CA ASN A 92 21.30 -2.43 26.85
C ASN A 92 20.02 -1.98 27.56
N VAL A 93 19.92 -2.23 28.85
CA VAL A 93 18.71 -1.90 29.60
C VAL A 93 19.01 -0.86 30.66
N ARG A 94 18.15 0.13 30.78
CA ARG A 94 18.17 1.13 31.83
C ARG A 94 16.73 1.60 32.09
N LEU A 95 16.38 1.69 33.38
CA LEU A 95 15.12 2.24 33.81
C LEU A 95 15.33 3.62 34.44
N VAL A 96 14.30 4.43 34.38
CA VAL A 96 14.30 5.73 35.05
C VAL A 96 13.11 5.81 35.97
N ASP A 97 13.43 5.94 37.29
CA ASP A 97 12.41 6.19 38.31
C ASP A 97 12.13 7.70 38.35
N CYS A 98 11.03 8.12 37.72
CA CYS A 98 10.64 9.52 37.70
C CYS A 98 9.91 9.92 38.95
N VAL A 99 10.04 11.21 39.31
CA VAL A 99 9.24 11.81 40.37
C VAL A 99 7.78 11.73 40.00
N GLY A 100 6.92 11.28 40.93
CA GLY A 100 5.49 11.16 40.65
C GLY A 100 4.79 12.51 40.64
N TYR A 101 3.74 12.59 39.81
CA TYR A 101 2.84 13.73 39.78
C TYR A 101 2.05 13.82 41.11
N GLY A 102 1.78 15.06 41.55
CA GLY A 102 1.03 15.32 42.76
C GLY A 102 -0.37 14.75 42.78
N VAL A 103 -0.74 14.18 43.90
CA VAL A 103 -2.06 13.59 44.13
C VAL A 103 -2.71 14.27 45.33
N GLU A 104 -3.99 14.59 45.29
CA GLU A 104 -4.70 15.19 46.37
C GLU A 104 -4.65 14.30 47.62
N GLY A 105 -4.27 14.91 48.78
CA GLY A 105 -4.11 14.18 50.04
C GLY A 105 -2.76 13.46 50.22
N ALA A 106 -1.81 13.56 49.27
CA ALA A 106 -0.46 13.08 49.48
C ALA A 106 0.37 14.08 50.31
N ILE A 107 1.18 13.58 51.26
CA ILE A 107 1.97 14.41 52.16
C ILE A 107 3.38 14.65 51.57
N GLY A 108 3.86 15.93 51.60
CA GLY A 108 5.23 16.25 51.17
C GLY A 108 5.35 17.27 50.04
N TYR A 109 4.24 17.83 49.56
CA TYR A 109 4.22 18.94 48.61
C TYR A 109 4.25 20.31 49.22
N GLU A 110 3.82 20.40 50.46
CA GLU A 110 3.73 21.63 51.25
C GLU A 110 4.86 21.67 52.29
N THR A 111 5.16 22.83 52.78
CA THR A 111 6.06 23.01 53.92
C THR A 111 5.46 22.37 55.18
N GLU A 112 6.29 22.11 56.22
CA GLU A 112 5.83 21.48 57.48
C GLU A 112 4.66 22.21 58.16
N ASP A 113 4.49 23.48 57.82
CA ASP A 113 3.40 24.34 58.34
C ASP A 113 2.14 24.29 57.46
N GLY A 114 2.17 23.62 56.26
CA GLY A 114 1.00 23.39 55.38
C GLY A 114 0.44 24.63 54.68
N GLU A 115 1.16 25.75 54.67
CA GLU A 115 0.63 27.01 54.08
C GLU A 115 1.29 27.41 52.76
N GLU A 116 2.49 26.87 52.42
CA GLU A 116 3.18 27.25 51.16
C GLU A 116 3.67 26.04 50.40
N PRO A 117 3.68 26.09 49.03
CA PRO A 117 4.24 25.02 48.18
C PRO A 117 5.75 24.92 48.44
N ARG A 118 6.23 23.68 48.60
CA ARG A 118 7.66 23.42 48.75
C ARG A 118 8.43 23.81 47.49
N MET A 119 9.30 24.83 47.62
CA MET A 119 10.14 25.29 46.50
C MET A 119 11.41 24.46 46.38
N MET A 120 11.81 24.13 45.13
CA MET A 120 12.98 23.33 44.84
C MET A 120 13.84 23.99 43.74
N LYS A 121 15.15 23.76 43.82
CA LYS A 121 16.07 24.02 42.72
C LYS A 121 16.35 22.69 41.99
N THR A 122 16.26 22.71 40.71
CA THR A 122 16.56 21.55 39.85
C THR A 122 17.81 21.84 39.04
N SER A 123 18.50 20.79 38.58
CA SER A 123 19.64 20.93 37.65
C SER A 123 19.24 21.49 36.26
N TRP A 124 17.93 21.65 35.99
CA TRP A 124 17.38 22.08 34.71
C TRP A 124 16.83 23.51 34.70
N SER A 125 16.78 24.18 35.87
CA SER A 125 16.34 25.56 35.98
C SER A 125 17.14 26.30 37.05
N ASP A 126 17.59 27.50 36.69
CA ASP A 126 18.31 28.39 37.65
C ASP A 126 17.38 29.05 38.68
N GLU A 127 16.08 29.08 38.39
CA GLU A 127 15.06 29.65 39.27
C GLU A 127 14.40 28.56 40.13
N PRO A 128 14.15 28.84 41.42
CA PRO A 128 13.37 27.94 42.26
C PRO A 128 11.95 27.79 41.74
N MET A 129 11.47 26.56 41.61
CA MET A 129 10.10 26.25 41.20
C MET A 129 9.39 25.39 42.26
N SER A 130 8.09 25.28 42.17
CA SER A 130 7.34 24.39 43.06
C SER A 130 7.72 22.91 42.81
N PHE A 131 7.60 22.10 43.88
CA PHE A 131 7.87 20.66 43.75
C PHE A 131 7.12 20.01 42.57
N GLN A 132 5.87 20.42 42.38
CA GLN A 132 5.03 19.90 41.32
C GLN A 132 5.57 20.27 39.94
N GLU A 133 5.93 21.53 39.70
CA GLU A 133 6.53 21.98 38.45
C GLU A 133 7.86 21.28 38.16
N ALA A 134 8.70 21.10 39.24
CA ALA A 134 9.95 20.38 39.14
C ALA A 134 9.75 18.90 38.75
N ALA A 135 8.75 18.24 39.32
CA ALA A 135 8.38 16.87 38.97
C ALA A 135 7.92 16.73 37.54
N GLU A 136 7.06 17.63 37.07
CA GLU A 136 6.56 17.67 35.70
C GLU A 136 7.69 17.92 34.68
N LEU A 137 8.54 18.94 34.96
CA LEU A 137 9.68 19.26 34.10
C LEU A 137 10.69 18.09 34.02
N GLY A 138 11.00 17.49 35.17
CA GLY A 138 11.92 16.36 35.26
C GLY A 138 11.40 15.14 34.52
N THR A 139 10.11 14.81 34.67
CA THR A 139 9.48 13.70 33.95
C THR A 139 9.48 13.94 32.46
N ARG A 140 9.08 15.12 32.01
CA ARG A 140 9.07 15.48 30.57
C ARG A 140 10.48 15.34 29.98
N LYS A 141 11.52 15.89 30.61
CA LYS A 141 12.91 15.78 30.14
C LYS A 141 13.38 14.34 30.07
N VAL A 142 13.11 13.55 31.11
CA VAL A 142 13.50 12.15 31.13
C VAL A 142 12.89 11.38 30.00
N ILE A 143 11.58 11.53 29.77
CA ILE A 143 10.90 10.83 28.67
C ILE A 143 11.43 11.32 27.31
N THR A 144 11.61 12.64 27.15
CA THR A 144 12.06 13.19 25.86
C THR A 144 13.48 12.75 25.52
N ASP A 145 14.40 12.89 26.46
CA ASP A 145 15.83 12.81 26.19
C ASP A 145 16.46 11.44 26.51
N HIS A 146 15.85 10.68 27.43
CA HIS A 146 16.46 9.48 27.99
C HIS A 146 15.62 8.21 27.93
N ALA A 147 14.35 8.25 27.54
CA ALA A 147 13.52 7.06 27.41
C ALA A 147 13.23 6.71 25.95
N THR A 148 13.32 5.43 25.60
CA THR A 148 12.84 4.89 24.33
C THR A 148 11.36 4.50 24.42
N ILE A 149 10.92 4.11 25.63
CA ILE A 149 9.59 3.60 25.93
C ILE A 149 9.09 4.24 27.23
N GLY A 150 7.81 4.60 27.26
CA GLY A 150 7.12 5.08 28.46
C GLY A 150 6.30 3.97 29.13
N ILE A 151 6.37 3.88 30.45
CA ILE A 151 5.48 3.04 31.26
C ILE A 151 4.75 3.95 32.25
N VAL A 152 3.46 4.15 32.03
CA VAL A 152 2.63 4.91 32.98
C VAL A 152 2.05 3.96 34.00
N ILE A 153 2.25 4.23 35.28
CA ILE A 153 1.68 3.41 36.36
C ILE A 153 0.64 4.23 37.12
N THR A 154 -0.59 3.77 37.06
CA THR A 154 -1.73 4.27 37.85
C THR A 154 -2.25 3.19 38.80
N THR A 155 -3.31 3.43 39.52
CA THR A 155 -3.90 2.48 40.48
C THR A 155 -5.42 2.62 40.58
N ASP A 156 -6.08 1.54 40.95
CA ASP A 156 -7.49 1.51 41.35
C ASP A 156 -7.73 1.98 42.83
N GLY A 157 -6.67 2.37 43.53
CA GLY A 157 -6.70 2.73 44.94
C GLY A 157 -6.49 1.55 45.92
N SER A 158 -6.52 0.30 45.44
CA SER A 158 -6.43 -0.88 46.32
C SER A 158 -5.06 -1.10 46.95
N ILE A 159 -4.03 -0.45 46.43
CA ILE A 159 -2.62 -0.59 46.92
C ILE A 159 -2.22 0.50 47.92
N THR A 160 -3.06 1.50 48.15
CA THR A 160 -2.78 2.67 48.98
C THR A 160 -3.98 3.02 49.86
N ASP A 161 -3.78 3.97 50.80
CA ASP A 161 -4.88 4.51 51.63
C ASP A 161 -5.63 5.65 50.94
N LEU A 162 -5.29 6.00 49.68
CA LEU A 162 -5.93 7.05 48.91
C LEU A 162 -6.95 6.44 47.91
N PRO A 163 -8.13 7.05 47.81
CA PRO A 163 -9.15 6.56 46.88
C PRO A 163 -8.76 6.82 45.42
N ARG A 164 -9.35 6.07 44.47
CA ARG A 164 -9.09 6.17 43.03
C ARG A 164 -9.28 7.62 42.51
N GLU A 165 -10.27 8.32 42.97
CA GLU A 165 -10.62 9.68 42.54
C GLU A 165 -9.46 10.66 42.73
N ALA A 166 -8.63 10.46 43.77
CA ALA A 166 -7.51 11.34 44.05
C ALA A 166 -6.41 11.26 42.96
N TYR A 167 -6.39 10.20 42.16
CA TYR A 167 -5.35 9.98 41.13
C TYR A 167 -5.73 10.51 39.75
N LEU A 168 -7.02 10.83 39.49
CA LEU A 168 -7.52 11.11 38.15
C LEU A 168 -6.83 12.28 37.46
N ASP A 169 -6.71 13.42 38.15
CA ASP A 169 -6.12 14.64 37.58
C ASP A 169 -4.63 14.42 37.22
N ALA A 170 -3.90 13.76 38.11
CA ALA A 170 -2.48 13.46 37.89
C ALA A 170 -2.27 12.43 36.76
N GLU A 171 -3.14 11.45 36.66
CA GLU A 171 -3.16 10.45 35.59
C GLU A 171 -3.42 11.11 34.23
N GLU A 172 -4.44 11.94 34.12
CA GLU A 172 -4.77 12.65 32.87
C GLU A 172 -3.61 13.51 32.39
N ARG A 173 -2.96 14.24 33.30
CA ARG A 173 -1.79 15.07 32.94
C ARG A 173 -0.64 14.25 32.39
N VAL A 174 -0.27 13.17 33.06
CA VAL A 174 0.83 12.30 32.60
C VAL A 174 0.55 11.74 31.22
N ILE A 175 -0.63 11.21 31.01
CA ILE A 175 -1.04 10.62 29.72
C ILE A 175 -1.06 11.69 28.62
N TYR A 176 -1.60 12.85 28.89
CA TYR A 176 -1.62 13.96 27.94
C TYR A 176 -0.23 14.41 27.51
N GLU A 177 0.70 14.55 28.46
CA GLU A 177 2.08 14.94 28.16
C GLU A 177 2.83 13.89 27.32
N LEU A 178 2.67 12.61 27.66
CA LEU A 178 3.30 11.52 26.90
C LEU A 178 2.79 11.44 25.45
N ARG A 179 1.50 11.65 25.26
CA ARG A 179 0.91 11.73 23.90
C ARG A 179 1.57 12.83 23.07
N GLN A 180 1.79 14.00 23.66
CA GLN A 180 2.42 15.11 22.94
C GLN A 180 3.87 14.81 22.53
N LEU A 181 4.57 13.94 23.27
CA LEU A 181 5.93 13.55 22.97
C LEU A 181 6.03 12.52 21.84
N GLY A 182 4.93 11.86 21.47
CA GLY A 182 4.88 10.90 20.37
C GLY A 182 5.72 9.64 20.58
N LYS A 183 6.12 9.32 21.81
CA LYS A 183 6.85 8.08 22.13
C LYS A 183 5.88 6.95 22.46
N PRO A 184 6.24 5.69 22.16
CA PRO A 184 5.41 4.55 22.50
C PRO A 184 5.31 4.41 24.03
N PHE A 185 4.09 4.21 24.53
CA PHE A 185 3.87 3.96 25.94
C PHE A 185 2.61 3.14 26.20
N VAL A 186 2.58 2.47 27.35
CA VAL A 186 1.43 1.73 27.86
C VAL A 186 1.08 2.19 29.27
N VAL A 187 -0.16 1.94 29.68
CA VAL A 187 -0.64 2.25 31.03
C VAL A 187 -0.77 0.95 31.81
N LEU A 188 -0.18 0.89 32.99
CA LEU A 188 -0.32 -0.20 33.93
C LEU A 188 -1.24 0.23 35.07
N LEU A 189 -2.35 -0.47 35.24
CA LEU A 189 -3.26 -0.32 36.38
C LEU A 189 -2.77 -1.22 37.50
N ASN A 190 -2.02 -0.67 38.45
CA ASN A 190 -1.51 -1.42 39.59
C ASN A 190 -2.62 -1.67 40.62
N THR A 191 -2.96 -2.92 40.84
CA THR A 191 -4.09 -3.38 41.65
C THR A 191 -3.71 -4.65 42.44
N THR A 192 -4.36 -4.86 43.58
CA THR A 192 -4.22 -6.12 44.32
C THR A 192 -5.00 -7.28 43.70
N ARG A 193 -5.91 -7.01 42.73
CA ARG A 193 -6.81 -8.00 42.11
C ARG A 193 -6.90 -7.83 40.60
N PRO A 194 -5.83 -8.12 39.84
CA PRO A 194 -5.76 -7.83 38.40
C PRO A 194 -6.84 -8.55 37.57
N TYR A 195 -7.33 -9.69 38.03
CA TYR A 195 -8.33 -10.52 37.30
C TYR A 195 -9.77 -10.36 37.83
N SER A 196 -10.07 -9.31 38.62
CA SER A 196 -11.46 -9.08 39.06
C SER A 196 -12.25 -8.37 37.96
N ASP A 197 -13.58 -8.65 37.90
CA ASP A 197 -14.47 -8.04 36.93
C ASP A 197 -14.42 -6.51 36.96
N ASN A 198 -14.42 -5.92 38.18
CA ASN A 198 -14.33 -4.47 38.36
C ASN A 198 -13.02 -3.88 37.81
N THR A 199 -11.90 -4.60 37.99
CA THR A 199 -10.62 -4.15 37.45
C THR A 199 -10.63 -4.20 35.93
N MET A 200 -11.19 -5.25 35.35
CA MET A 200 -11.28 -5.40 33.89
C MET A 200 -12.22 -4.37 33.27
N GLU A 201 -13.32 -4.02 33.96
CA GLU A 201 -14.21 -2.94 33.57
C GLU A 201 -13.49 -1.60 33.59
N LEU A 202 -12.80 -1.28 34.69
CA LEU A 202 -12.00 -0.05 34.80
C LEU A 202 -10.90 0.04 33.73
N CYS A 203 -10.23 -1.07 33.37
CA CYS A 203 -9.25 -1.07 32.30
C CYS A 203 -9.90 -0.68 30.97
N ARG A 204 -11.06 -1.27 30.63
CA ARG A 204 -11.78 -0.94 29.40
C ARG A 204 -12.22 0.52 29.34
N ASP A 205 -12.76 1.05 30.44
CA ASP A 205 -13.14 2.47 30.55
C ASP A 205 -11.96 3.40 30.32
N LEU A 206 -10.78 3.05 30.86
CA LEU A 206 -9.57 3.82 30.65
C LEU A 206 -9.00 3.67 29.23
N GLU A 207 -9.08 2.49 28.64
CA GLU A 207 -8.70 2.25 27.23
C GLU A 207 -9.60 3.07 26.28
N GLU A 208 -10.90 3.06 26.49
CA GLU A 208 -11.83 3.86 25.71
C GLU A 208 -11.56 5.36 25.87
N LYS A 209 -11.35 5.82 27.12
CA LYS A 209 -11.09 7.22 27.42
C LYS A 209 -9.78 7.73 26.81
N TYR A 210 -8.73 6.93 26.90
CA TYR A 210 -7.37 7.35 26.51
C TYR A 210 -6.92 6.79 25.16
N SER A 211 -7.64 5.85 24.53
CA SER A 211 -7.25 5.15 23.30
C SER A 211 -5.80 4.61 23.36
N ILE A 212 -5.45 4.01 24.50
CA ILE A 212 -4.11 3.47 24.83
C ILE A 212 -4.34 2.18 25.62
N PRO A 213 -3.49 1.13 25.43
CA PRO A 213 -3.63 -0.11 26.19
C PRO A 213 -3.44 0.12 27.68
N VAL A 214 -4.33 -0.49 28.46
CA VAL A 214 -4.30 -0.46 29.93
C VAL A 214 -4.24 -1.87 30.47
N LEU A 215 -3.12 -2.23 31.05
CA LEU A 215 -2.87 -3.58 31.57
C LEU A 215 -3.05 -3.63 33.08
N PRO A 216 -3.91 -4.51 33.61
CA PRO A 216 -4.04 -4.72 35.03
C PRO A 216 -2.85 -5.56 35.52
N VAL A 217 -2.11 -5.06 36.51
CA VAL A 217 -0.91 -5.72 37.04
C VAL A 217 -0.87 -5.60 38.56
N ASN A 218 -0.45 -6.64 39.24
CA ASN A 218 0.00 -6.55 40.63
C ASN A 218 1.53 -6.40 40.66
N CYS A 219 2.03 -5.19 40.80
CA CYS A 219 3.48 -4.94 40.78
C CYS A 219 4.28 -5.69 41.85
N LEU A 220 3.66 -6.11 42.94
CA LEU A 220 4.33 -6.91 44.00
C LEU A 220 4.50 -8.38 43.56
N ASP A 221 3.50 -8.96 42.90
CA ASP A 221 3.44 -10.37 42.52
C ASP A 221 3.71 -10.59 41.03
N MET A 222 4.18 -9.56 40.34
CA MET A 222 4.49 -9.61 38.91
C MET A 222 5.48 -10.74 38.58
N ASN A 223 5.25 -11.43 37.48
CA ASN A 223 6.07 -12.55 36.99
C ASN A 223 6.67 -12.24 35.59
N GLN A 224 7.42 -13.17 35.00
CA GLN A 224 8.04 -12.98 33.68
C GLN A 224 7.02 -12.90 32.53
N ASP A 225 5.88 -13.59 32.67
CA ASP A 225 4.83 -13.56 31.64
C ASP A 225 4.18 -12.16 31.59
N ASP A 226 3.95 -11.56 32.75
CA ASP A 226 3.45 -10.18 32.85
C ASP A 226 4.42 -9.19 32.16
N ILE A 227 5.73 -9.33 32.37
CA ILE A 227 6.72 -8.48 31.69
C ILE A 227 6.67 -8.69 30.17
N THR A 228 6.57 -9.93 29.74
CA THR A 228 6.51 -10.24 28.31
C THR A 228 5.27 -9.63 27.66
N GLN A 229 4.11 -9.72 28.33
CA GLN A 229 2.87 -9.11 27.87
C GLN A 229 2.97 -7.57 27.80
N ILE A 230 3.58 -6.94 28.83
CA ILE A 230 3.79 -5.48 28.83
C ILE A 230 4.65 -5.07 27.63
N LEU A 231 5.74 -5.77 27.35
CA LEU A 231 6.62 -5.47 26.24
C LEU A 231 5.95 -5.74 24.88
N GLU A 232 5.10 -6.74 24.78
CA GLU A 232 4.29 -7.03 23.60
C GLU A 232 3.31 -5.88 23.29
N GLU A 233 2.57 -5.43 24.29
CA GLU A 233 1.66 -4.30 24.14
C GLU A 233 2.38 -2.99 23.77
N VAL A 234 3.59 -2.79 24.32
CA VAL A 234 4.44 -1.66 23.93
C VAL A 234 4.83 -1.71 22.45
N LEU A 235 5.14 -2.89 21.90
CA LEU A 235 5.49 -3.04 20.49
C LEU A 235 4.37 -2.59 19.56
N TYR A 236 3.11 -2.83 19.91
CA TYR A 236 1.97 -2.36 19.15
C TYR A 236 1.80 -0.84 19.14
N GLU A 237 2.39 -0.14 20.15
CA GLU A 237 2.38 1.32 20.23
C GLU A 237 3.51 2.00 19.42
N PHE A 238 4.45 1.23 18.87
CA PHE A 238 5.47 1.79 18.00
C PHE A 238 4.89 2.25 16.67
N PRO A 239 5.49 3.29 16.06
CA PRO A 239 5.06 3.77 14.75
C PRO A 239 5.17 2.67 13.68
N VAL A 240 4.22 2.63 12.77
CA VAL A 240 4.33 1.84 11.55
C VAL A 240 5.43 2.43 10.67
N ALA A 241 6.32 1.58 10.16
CA ALA A 241 7.36 1.97 9.21
C ALA A 241 6.84 1.88 7.76
N GLU A 242 6.13 0.79 7.44
CA GLU A 242 5.65 0.51 6.09
C GLU A 242 4.39 -0.37 6.13
N VAL A 243 3.42 -0.06 5.29
CA VAL A 243 2.25 -0.91 5.04
C VAL A 243 2.22 -1.26 3.57
N ASN A 244 2.37 -2.54 3.27
CA ASN A 244 2.28 -3.09 1.93
C ASN A 244 0.89 -3.67 1.72
N ILE A 245 0.15 -3.17 0.74
CA ILE A 245 -1.19 -3.64 0.41
C ILE A 245 -1.16 -4.20 -1.00
N ASP A 246 -1.26 -5.52 -1.10
CA ASP A 246 -1.28 -6.25 -2.35
C ASP A 246 -2.71 -6.31 -2.90
N LEU A 247 -2.97 -5.59 -3.98
CA LEU A 247 -4.21 -5.68 -4.75
C LEU A 247 -4.13 -6.82 -5.77
N PRO A 248 -5.27 -7.34 -6.27
CA PRO A 248 -5.27 -8.27 -7.38
C PRO A 248 -4.56 -7.65 -8.60
N LYS A 249 -3.52 -8.29 -9.12
CA LYS A 249 -2.63 -7.75 -10.18
C LYS A 249 -3.38 -7.20 -11.41
N TRP A 250 -4.53 -7.81 -11.76
CA TRP A 250 -5.33 -7.35 -12.88
C TRP A 250 -5.99 -5.98 -12.63
N VAL A 251 -6.19 -5.58 -11.37
CA VAL A 251 -6.73 -4.25 -11.01
C VAL A 251 -5.71 -3.17 -11.34
N GLU A 252 -4.43 -3.45 -11.18
CA GLU A 252 -3.34 -2.51 -11.52
C GLU A 252 -3.23 -2.25 -13.03
N GLU A 253 -3.67 -3.20 -13.87
CA GLU A 253 -3.69 -3.06 -15.33
C GLU A 253 -4.87 -2.22 -15.85
N LEU A 254 -5.85 -1.91 -14.99
CA LEU A 254 -6.97 -1.04 -15.36
C LEU A 254 -6.52 0.43 -15.45
N GLU A 255 -7.21 1.20 -16.27
CA GLU A 255 -7.01 2.65 -16.29
C GLU A 255 -7.35 3.26 -14.92
N THR A 256 -6.63 4.30 -14.51
CA THR A 256 -6.86 4.98 -13.21
C THR A 256 -8.25 5.57 -13.05
N THR A 257 -8.95 5.79 -14.17
CA THR A 257 -10.32 6.28 -14.22
C THR A 257 -11.37 5.17 -14.11
N HIS A 258 -10.94 3.91 -14.15
CA HIS A 258 -11.84 2.77 -14.05
C HIS A 258 -12.46 2.66 -12.67
N GLU A 259 -13.78 2.48 -12.58
CA GLU A 259 -14.55 2.49 -11.33
C GLU A 259 -14.00 1.50 -10.29
N VAL A 260 -13.70 0.26 -10.70
CA VAL A 260 -13.17 -0.77 -9.80
C VAL A 260 -11.83 -0.38 -9.22
N ARG A 261 -10.89 0.10 -10.07
CA ARG A 261 -9.58 0.54 -9.61
C ARG A 261 -9.68 1.75 -8.67
N ALA A 262 -10.47 2.74 -9.05
CA ALA A 262 -10.68 3.93 -8.23
C ALA A 262 -11.27 3.58 -6.86
N ALA A 263 -12.20 2.63 -6.79
CA ALA A 263 -12.79 2.20 -5.53
C ALA A 263 -11.76 1.52 -4.61
N PHE A 264 -10.90 0.62 -5.13
CA PHE A 264 -9.82 0.04 -4.33
C PHE A 264 -8.83 1.10 -3.85
N GLU A 265 -8.35 1.98 -4.74
CA GLU A 265 -7.39 3.03 -4.40
C GLU A 265 -7.96 4.02 -3.37
N ASP A 266 -9.23 4.40 -3.48
CA ASP A 266 -9.89 5.30 -2.54
C ASP A 266 -10.13 4.65 -1.17
N THR A 267 -10.50 3.36 -1.12
CA THR A 267 -10.64 2.62 0.13
C THR A 267 -9.28 2.46 0.82
N VAL A 268 -8.25 2.06 0.09
CA VAL A 268 -6.87 1.96 0.62
C VAL A 268 -6.43 3.31 1.18
N ARG A 269 -6.63 4.40 0.45
CA ARG A 269 -6.22 5.74 0.90
C ARG A 269 -6.90 6.13 2.22
N LYS A 270 -8.20 5.87 2.34
CA LYS A 270 -8.95 6.16 3.57
C LYS A 270 -8.50 5.29 4.75
N ALA A 271 -8.35 4.00 4.53
CA ALA A 271 -7.96 3.05 5.57
C ALA A 271 -6.57 3.37 6.17
N ILE A 272 -5.63 3.87 5.36
CA ILE A 272 -4.28 4.19 5.84
C ILE A 272 -4.12 5.64 6.34
N GLU A 273 -5.09 6.52 6.15
CA GLU A 273 -4.98 7.95 6.48
C GLU A 273 -4.69 8.17 7.98
N ASP A 274 -5.32 7.40 8.84
CA ASP A 274 -5.22 7.49 10.30
C ASP A 274 -4.24 6.48 10.92
N VAL A 275 -3.62 5.60 10.13
CA VAL A 275 -2.64 4.63 10.61
C VAL A 275 -1.34 5.35 11.02
N ARG A 276 -0.99 5.25 12.30
CA ARG A 276 0.23 5.82 12.88
C ARG A 276 1.05 4.76 13.60
N ARG A 277 0.39 3.83 14.28
CA ARG A 277 0.98 2.78 15.11
C ARG A 277 0.62 1.42 14.57
N LEU A 278 1.36 0.39 14.96
CA LEU A 278 1.06 -0.99 14.57
C LEU A 278 -0.34 -1.44 15.01
N ARG A 279 -0.80 -0.97 16.17
CA ARG A 279 -2.17 -1.22 16.65
C ARG A 279 -3.26 -0.72 15.69
N ASP A 280 -3.00 0.38 14.99
CA ASP A 280 -3.98 0.98 14.10
C ASP A 280 -4.23 0.12 12.83
N ILE A 281 -3.37 -0.89 12.58
CA ILE A 281 -3.52 -1.83 11.46
C ILE A 281 -4.82 -2.64 11.56
N ASP A 282 -5.23 -3.02 12.76
CA ASP A 282 -6.47 -3.82 12.93
C ASP A 282 -7.69 -3.02 12.45
N GLN A 283 -7.77 -1.73 12.78
CA GLN A 283 -8.83 -0.86 12.29
C GLN A 283 -8.74 -0.66 10.76
N ALA A 284 -7.52 -0.50 10.23
CA ALA A 284 -7.32 -0.39 8.79
C ALA A 284 -7.77 -1.65 8.03
N LEU A 285 -7.59 -2.85 8.61
CA LEU A 285 -8.13 -4.10 8.03
C LEU A 285 -9.66 -4.06 7.96
N ASP A 286 -10.33 -3.61 9.03
CA ASP A 286 -11.78 -3.49 9.05
C ASP A 286 -12.26 -2.47 8.00
N ASP A 287 -11.62 -1.31 7.91
CA ASP A 287 -11.95 -0.28 6.92
C ASP A 287 -11.74 -0.77 5.47
N LEU A 288 -10.71 -1.57 5.22
CA LEU A 288 -10.46 -2.18 3.91
C LEU A 288 -11.55 -3.18 3.50
N THR A 289 -12.21 -3.84 4.46
CA THR A 289 -13.33 -4.76 4.16
C THR A 289 -14.60 -4.04 3.68
N GLU A 290 -14.70 -2.72 3.88
CA GLU A 290 -15.84 -1.93 3.40
C GLU A 290 -15.84 -1.75 1.87
N CYS A 291 -14.75 -2.10 1.17
CA CYS A 291 -14.69 -2.04 -0.28
C CYS A 291 -15.67 -3.02 -0.91
N GLN A 292 -16.66 -2.51 -1.67
CA GLN A 292 -17.69 -3.34 -2.32
C GLN A 292 -17.14 -4.39 -3.31
N TYR A 293 -15.89 -4.21 -3.76
CA TYR A 293 -15.22 -5.11 -4.70
C TYR A 293 -14.22 -6.05 -4.04
N ALA A 294 -13.94 -5.87 -2.74
CA ALA A 294 -13.12 -6.78 -1.96
C ALA A 294 -13.96 -7.95 -1.44
N GLN A 295 -13.43 -9.15 -1.51
CA GLN A 295 -14.01 -10.36 -0.92
C GLN A 295 -13.41 -10.65 0.43
N ASP A 296 -12.08 -10.74 0.49
CA ASP A 296 -11.34 -11.00 1.71
C ASP A 296 -10.17 -10.03 1.82
N VAL A 297 -9.92 -9.57 3.04
CA VAL A 297 -8.76 -8.77 3.44
C VAL A 297 -7.98 -9.58 4.46
N LEU A 298 -6.75 -9.93 4.14
CA LEU A 298 -5.93 -10.82 4.96
C LEU A 298 -4.63 -10.15 5.36
N LEU A 299 -4.37 -10.06 6.66
CA LEU A 299 -3.05 -9.73 7.17
C LEU A 299 -2.13 -10.94 6.98
N LYS A 300 -1.24 -10.89 5.99
CA LYS A 300 -0.28 -11.97 5.70
C LYS A 300 0.79 -12.06 6.76
N GLU A 301 1.33 -10.92 7.13
CA GLU A 301 2.44 -10.83 8.06
C GLU A 301 2.43 -9.45 8.71
N MET A 302 2.72 -9.40 10.01
CA MET A 302 3.05 -8.17 10.72
C MET A 302 4.34 -8.39 11.49
N ASN A 303 5.39 -7.70 11.10
CA ASN A 303 6.68 -7.76 11.75
C ASN A 303 6.79 -6.61 12.76
N LEU A 304 6.69 -6.93 14.04
CA LEU A 304 6.72 -5.94 15.12
C LEU A 304 8.09 -5.27 15.24
N GLY A 305 9.17 -6.00 14.96
CA GLY A 305 10.55 -5.50 15.03
C GLY A 305 10.86 -4.48 13.94
N THR A 306 10.51 -4.73 12.70
CA THR A 306 10.72 -3.80 11.57
C THR A 306 9.61 -2.78 11.42
N GLY A 307 8.41 -3.08 11.91
CA GLY A 307 7.22 -2.24 11.76
C GLY A 307 6.55 -2.31 10.40
N VAL A 308 6.73 -3.42 9.73
CA VAL A 308 6.15 -3.66 8.40
C VAL A 308 4.93 -4.54 8.54
N ALA A 309 3.84 -4.14 7.89
CA ALA A 309 2.64 -4.95 7.75
C ALA A 309 2.36 -5.24 6.27
N ASN A 310 2.09 -6.51 5.96
CA ASN A 310 1.75 -6.99 4.61
C ASN A 310 0.29 -7.44 4.59
N ILE A 311 -0.54 -6.77 3.81
CA ILE A 311 -1.97 -7.01 3.68
C ILE A 311 -2.25 -7.45 2.25
N GLU A 312 -3.04 -8.51 2.07
CA GLU A 312 -3.51 -8.95 0.76
C GLU A 312 -5.02 -8.76 0.66
N ILE A 313 -5.46 -8.14 -0.43
CA ILE A 313 -6.88 -7.96 -0.74
C ILE A 313 -7.23 -8.85 -1.92
N THR A 314 -8.27 -9.66 -1.78
CA THR A 314 -8.82 -10.46 -2.86
C THR A 314 -10.11 -9.83 -3.38
N ALA A 315 -10.33 -9.91 -4.69
CA ALA A 315 -11.54 -9.37 -5.31
C ALA A 315 -12.70 -10.36 -5.23
N VAL A 316 -13.92 -9.83 -5.23
CA VAL A 316 -15.15 -10.63 -5.28
C VAL A 316 -15.12 -11.60 -6.46
N ASP A 317 -15.57 -12.84 -6.22
CA ASP A 317 -15.64 -13.88 -7.23
C ASP A 317 -16.39 -13.44 -8.48
N GLY A 318 -15.76 -13.66 -9.63
CA GLY A 318 -16.34 -13.29 -10.92
C GLY A 318 -16.13 -11.84 -11.36
N LEU A 319 -15.68 -10.94 -10.48
CA LEU A 319 -15.43 -9.53 -10.80
C LEU A 319 -14.46 -9.37 -11.99
N PHE A 320 -13.37 -10.13 -12.00
CA PHE A 320 -12.41 -10.13 -13.12
C PHE A 320 -13.08 -10.41 -14.46
N LYS A 321 -13.99 -11.40 -14.50
CA LYS A 321 -14.72 -11.76 -15.74
C LYS A 321 -15.66 -10.63 -16.19
N THR A 322 -16.36 -10.01 -15.23
CA THR A 322 -17.26 -8.88 -15.49
C THR A 322 -16.51 -7.70 -16.09
N VAL A 323 -15.40 -7.31 -15.49
CA VAL A 323 -14.54 -6.22 -15.98
C VAL A 323 -13.97 -6.57 -17.37
N LEU A 324 -13.54 -7.80 -17.56
CA LEU A 324 -13.00 -8.23 -18.85
C LEU A 324 -14.07 -8.21 -19.96
N GLN A 325 -15.33 -8.59 -19.65
CA GLN A 325 -16.48 -8.46 -20.58
C GLN A 325 -16.77 -6.98 -20.92
N GLU A 326 -16.72 -6.11 -19.91
CA GLU A 326 -16.94 -4.67 -20.10
C GLU A 326 -15.87 -4.07 -21.03
N LEU A 327 -14.60 -4.34 -20.77
CA LEU A 327 -13.48 -3.80 -21.54
C LEU A 327 -13.41 -4.34 -22.98
N THR A 328 -13.77 -5.61 -23.17
CA THR A 328 -13.63 -6.28 -24.47
C THR A 328 -14.91 -6.30 -25.30
N GLY A 329 -16.06 -6.12 -24.65
CA GLY A 329 -17.38 -6.31 -25.30
C GLY A 329 -17.68 -7.77 -25.66
N LEU A 330 -16.91 -8.73 -25.14
CA LEU A 330 -17.04 -10.16 -25.43
C LEU A 330 -17.79 -10.89 -24.33
N GLU A 331 -18.67 -11.81 -24.66
CA GLU A 331 -19.33 -12.67 -23.68
C GLU A 331 -18.37 -13.76 -23.19
N ILE A 332 -18.14 -13.81 -21.87
CA ILE A 332 -17.26 -14.76 -21.21
C ILE A 332 -18.06 -15.61 -20.22
N GLU A 333 -18.54 -16.76 -20.66
CA GLU A 333 -19.33 -17.68 -19.84
C GLU A 333 -18.50 -18.43 -18.79
N GLY A 334 -17.20 -18.63 -19.06
CA GLY A 334 -16.30 -19.37 -18.18
C GLY A 334 -14.87 -19.46 -18.72
N ASP A 335 -14.03 -20.18 -18.02
CA ASP A 335 -12.60 -20.30 -18.34
C ASP A 335 -12.36 -20.92 -19.74
N HIS A 336 -13.24 -21.81 -20.18
CA HIS A 336 -13.18 -22.39 -21.51
C HIS A 336 -13.42 -21.37 -22.64
N SER A 337 -14.35 -20.42 -22.43
CA SER A 337 -14.60 -19.34 -23.40
C SER A 337 -13.46 -18.35 -23.42
N LEU A 338 -12.88 -18.01 -22.27
CA LEU A 338 -11.69 -17.17 -22.15
C LEU A 338 -10.50 -17.79 -22.88
N LEU A 339 -10.25 -19.10 -22.67
CA LEU A 339 -9.19 -19.82 -23.38
C LEU A 339 -9.35 -19.75 -24.90
N ARG A 340 -10.58 -19.96 -25.40
CA ARG A 340 -10.89 -19.85 -26.83
C ARG A 340 -10.62 -18.45 -27.35
N ILE A 341 -11.09 -17.41 -26.65
CA ILE A 341 -10.89 -16.01 -27.03
C ILE A 341 -9.39 -15.70 -27.11
N VAL A 342 -8.60 -16.11 -26.12
CA VAL A 342 -7.14 -15.91 -26.10
C VAL A 342 -6.47 -16.64 -27.26
N GLN A 343 -6.91 -17.87 -27.60
CA GLN A 343 -6.39 -18.61 -28.75
C GLN A 343 -6.70 -17.92 -30.08
N ASP A 344 -7.94 -17.45 -30.25
CA ASP A 344 -8.36 -16.75 -31.47
C ASP A 344 -7.66 -15.40 -31.61
N TYR A 345 -7.53 -14.65 -30.50
CA TYR A 345 -6.74 -13.42 -30.46
C TYR A 345 -5.26 -13.68 -30.82
N SER A 346 -4.66 -14.75 -30.28
CA SER A 346 -3.28 -15.10 -30.57
C SER A 346 -3.04 -15.41 -32.07
N LYS A 347 -4.02 -16.09 -32.71
CA LYS A 347 -3.99 -16.34 -34.17
C LYS A 347 -4.14 -15.03 -34.95
N ALA A 348 -5.14 -14.23 -34.60
CA ALA A 348 -5.39 -12.95 -35.24
C ALA A 348 -4.20 -11.99 -35.07
N LYS A 349 -3.60 -11.95 -33.90
CA LYS A 349 -2.42 -11.13 -33.59
C LYS A 349 -1.21 -11.51 -34.44
N ARG A 350 -0.94 -12.83 -34.62
CA ARG A 350 0.16 -13.28 -35.49
C ARG A 350 -0.04 -12.83 -36.92
N GLU A 351 -1.26 -12.96 -37.45
CA GLU A 351 -1.55 -12.49 -38.83
C GLU A 351 -1.47 -10.96 -38.93
N TRP A 352 -1.95 -10.27 -37.91
CA TRP A 352 -1.84 -8.81 -37.85
C TRP A 352 -0.38 -8.33 -37.81
N ASP A 353 0.46 -8.97 -36.99
CA ASP A 353 1.88 -8.60 -36.87
C ASP A 353 2.64 -8.76 -38.19
N LYS A 354 2.26 -9.77 -39.02
CA LYS A 354 2.82 -9.92 -40.37
C LYS A 354 2.44 -8.75 -41.29
N MET A 355 1.22 -8.22 -41.16
CA MET A 355 0.67 -7.23 -42.09
C MET A 355 0.78 -5.79 -41.60
N SER A 356 0.96 -5.56 -40.30
CA SER A 356 0.86 -4.25 -39.66
C SER A 356 1.78 -3.21 -40.28
N VAL A 357 3.04 -3.59 -40.55
CA VAL A 357 4.03 -2.70 -41.18
C VAL A 357 3.61 -2.31 -42.60
N ALA A 358 3.19 -3.29 -43.41
CA ALA A 358 2.74 -3.02 -44.76
C ALA A 358 1.50 -2.14 -44.80
N ILE A 359 0.56 -2.32 -43.84
CA ILE A 359 -0.62 -1.47 -43.72
C ILE A 359 -0.25 -0.03 -43.37
N GLU A 360 0.73 0.17 -42.50
CA GLU A 360 1.21 1.51 -42.18
C GLU A 360 1.91 2.18 -43.36
N GLU A 361 2.73 1.44 -44.10
CA GLU A 361 3.33 1.90 -45.35
C GLU A 361 2.25 2.32 -46.38
N VAL A 362 1.18 1.53 -46.50
CA VAL A 362 0.06 1.87 -47.37
C VAL A 362 -0.64 3.17 -46.96
N ARG A 363 -0.81 3.39 -45.67
CA ARG A 363 -1.43 4.62 -45.18
C ARG A 363 -0.58 5.87 -45.49
N VAL A 364 0.73 5.75 -45.39
CA VAL A 364 1.67 6.86 -45.63
C VAL A 364 1.97 7.04 -47.12
N ASN A 365 2.31 5.97 -47.82
CA ASN A 365 2.90 6.01 -49.16
C ASN A 365 1.91 5.52 -50.25
N GLY A 366 0.78 4.96 -49.86
CA GLY A 366 -0.18 4.34 -50.79
C GLY A 366 0.20 2.93 -51.24
N TYR A 367 1.31 2.38 -50.82
CA TYR A 367 1.84 1.07 -51.18
C TYR A 367 2.62 0.43 -50.04
N GLY A 368 2.35 -0.82 -49.75
CA GLY A 368 3.08 -1.59 -48.71
C GLY A 368 3.26 -3.04 -49.13
N VAL A 369 4.32 -3.67 -48.59
CA VAL A 369 4.67 -5.05 -48.95
C VAL A 369 4.83 -5.89 -47.66
N VAL A 370 4.08 -7.00 -47.64
CA VAL A 370 4.29 -8.04 -46.60
C VAL A 370 5.39 -8.97 -47.10
N THR A 371 6.49 -8.98 -46.40
CA THR A 371 7.63 -9.86 -46.74
C THR A 371 7.34 -11.30 -46.34
N PRO A 372 7.72 -12.30 -47.13
CA PRO A 372 7.54 -13.71 -46.82
C PRO A 372 8.35 -14.11 -45.57
N GLN A 373 7.80 -15.04 -44.78
CA GLN A 373 8.52 -15.66 -43.67
C GLN A 373 9.39 -16.82 -44.17
N LEU A 374 10.33 -17.25 -43.32
CA LEU A 374 11.26 -18.32 -43.69
C LEU A 374 10.54 -19.63 -44.05
N GLU A 375 9.41 -19.92 -43.38
CA GLU A 375 8.59 -21.11 -43.62
C GLU A 375 7.83 -21.05 -44.94
N GLU A 376 7.67 -19.88 -45.53
CA GLU A 376 7.00 -19.67 -46.84
C GLU A 376 8.02 -19.67 -48.00
N MET A 377 9.30 -19.73 -47.68
CA MET A 377 10.36 -19.75 -48.68
C MET A 377 10.63 -21.18 -49.16
N PHE A 378 10.68 -21.35 -50.47
CA PHE A 378 10.98 -22.61 -51.11
C PHE A 378 12.35 -22.49 -51.78
N LEU A 379 13.28 -23.40 -51.45
CA LEU A 379 14.58 -23.48 -52.05
C LEU A 379 14.55 -24.60 -53.10
N GLU A 380 14.90 -24.28 -54.36
CA GLU A 380 15.07 -25.28 -55.43
C GLU A 380 16.40 -26.05 -55.22
N GLU A 381 16.52 -27.22 -55.88
CA GLU A 381 17.73 -28.01 -55.80
C GLU A 381 18.96 -27.20 -56.29
N PRO A 382 20.10 -27.24 -55.58
CA PRO A 382 21.29 -26.53 -55.98
C PRO A 382 21.83 -27.04 -57.34
N GLU A 383 22.08 -26.13 -58.28
CA GLU A 383 22.67 -26.44 -59.60
C GLU A 383 24.14 -26.07 -59.61
N LEU A 384 24.98 -26.97 -60.20
CA LEU A 384 26.39 -26.66 -60.43
C LEU A 384 26.51 -25.84 -61.74
N VAL A 385 27.09 -24.63 -61.61
CA VAL A 385 27.31 -23.74 -62.76
C VAL A 385 28.77 -23.48 -63.00
N LYS A 386 29.19 -23.42 -64.25
CA LYS A 386 30.55 -23.09 -64.66
C LYS A 386 30.55 -21.71 -65.32
N GLN A 387 31.30 -20.77 -64.77
CA GLN A 387 31.40 -19.42 -65.28
C GLN A 387 32.88 -19.00 -65.32
N GLY A 388 33.40 -18.68 -66.56
CA GLY A 388 34.75 -18.16 -66.74
C GLY A 388 35.88 -19.04 -66.20
N GLY A 389 35.76 -20.39 -66.22
CA GLY A 389 36.76 -21.32 -65.70
C GLY A 389 36.63 -21.72 -64.24
N HIS A 390 35.71 -21.11 -63.50
CA HIS A 390 35.41 -21.43 -62.10
C HIS A 390 34.05 -22.16 -61.98
N TYR A 391 33.93 -23.00 -60.98
CA TYR A 391 32.68 -23.69 -60.63
C TYR A 391 32.03 -23.01 -59.45
N GLY A 392 30.74 -22.76 -59.57
CA GLY A 392 29.89 -22.16 -58.49
C GLY A 392 28.63 -22.99 -58.29
N ILE A 393 27.97 -22.77 -57.18
CA ILE A 393 26.65 -23.35 -56.90
C ILE A 393 25.62 -22.25 -57.11
N LYS A 394 24.61 -22.53 -57.95
CA LYS A 394 23.46 -21.66 -58.15
C LYS A 394 22.37 -22.12 -57.23
N LEU A 395 21.94 -21.24 -56.33
CA LEU A 395 20.81 -21.42 -55.43
C LEU A 395 19.67 -20.58 -55.95
N LYS A 396 18.50 -21.17 -56.10
CA LYS A 396 17.27 -20.46 -56.52
C LYS A 396 16.24 -20.68 -55.45
N ALA A 397 15.74 -19.59 -54.91
CA ALA A 397 14.67 -19.59 -53.91
C ALA A 397 13.48 -18.79 -54.45
N SER A 398 12.28 -19.21 -54.07
CA SER A 398 11.03 -18.50 -54.34
C SER A 398 10.21 -18.36 -53.08
N ALA A 399 9.49 -17.27 -52.96
CA ALA A 399 8.61 -17.02 -51.84
C ALA A 399 7.44 -16.13 -52.27
N PRO A 400 6.21 -16.32 -51.74
CA PRO A 400 5.11 -15.44 -52.00
C PRO A 400 5.27 -14.13 -51.23
N SER A 401 4.96 -12.99 -51.84
CA SER A 401 4.84 -11.71 -51.19
C SER A 401 3.43 -11.14 -51.38
N LEU A 402 2.92 -10.43 -50.37
CA LEU A 402 1.64 -9.73 -50.50
C LEU A 402 1.90 -8.26 -50.74
N HIS A 403 1.26 -7.70 -51.77
CA HIS A 403 1.35 -6.28 -52.11
C HIS A 403 0.00 -5.62 -51.87
N ILE A 404 -0.02 -4.62 -51.00
CA ILE A 404 -1.21 -3.86 -50.63
C ILE A 404 -1.09 -2.47 -51.24
N ILE A 405 -2.15 -2.08 -52.02
CA ILE A 405 -2.15 -0.83 -52.77
C ILE A 405 -3.40 -0.05 -52.37
N ARG A 406 -3.23 1.23 -52.04
CA ARG A 406 -4.33 2.14 -51.83
C ARG A 406 -4.78 2.72 -53.18
N ALA A 407 -6.05 2.54 -53.49
CA ALA A 407 -6.68 3.12 -54.66
C ALA A 407 -7.87 3.99 -54.27
N ASP A 408 -7.97 5.18 -54.81
CA ASP A 408 -9.10 6.08 -54.57
C ASP A 408 -10.26 5.72 -55.55
N VAL A 409 -11.38 5.38 -54.96
CA VAL A 409 -12.59 5.00 -55.73
C VAL A 409 -13.58 6.15 -55.73
N THR A 410 -13.90 6.67 -56.89
CA THR A 410 -14.95 7.69 -57.07
C THR A 410 -16.23 7.05 -57.60
N THR A 411 -17.37 7.48 -57.08
CA THR A 411 -18.69 7.06 -57.59
C THR A 411 -19.57 8.27 -57.87
N GLU A 412 -20.29 8.21 -58.94
CA GLU A 412 -21.32 9.18 -59.29
C GLU A 412 -22.66 8.51 -59.18
N ILE A 413 -23.59 9.13 -58.47
CA ILE A 413 -24.93 8.66 -58.30
C ILE A 413 -25.85 9.71 -58.87
N THR A 414 -26.63 9.36 -59.88
CA THR A 414 -27.56 10.26 -60.52
C THR A 414 -28.99 9.72 -60.35
N PRO A 415 -29.62 9.96 -59.19
CA PRO A 415 -31.00 9.55 -58.99
C PRO A 415 -31.91 10.37 -59.88
N LEU A 416 -32.74 9.68 -60.66
CA LEU A 416 -33.69 10.33 -61.53
C LEU A 416 -34.90 10.82 -60.72
N ILE A 417 -35.15 12.13 -60.79
CA ILE A 417 -36.24 12.82 -60.13
C ILE A 417 -37.20 13.31 -61.16
N GLY A 418 -38.51 13.14 -60.96
CA GLY A 418 -39.59 13.35 -61.92
C GLY A 418 -39.54 14.58 -62.79
N THR A 419 -39.65 15.79 -62.23
CA THR A 419 -39.65 17.06 -63.00
C THR A 419 -38.45 17.93 -62.68
N GLU A 420 -38.05 18.78 -63.60
CA GLU A 420 -36.93 19.75 -63.42
C GLU A 420 -37.05 20.58 -62.11
N LYS A 421 -38.29 21.03 -61.84
CA LYS A 421 -38.57 21.81 -60.64
C LYS A 421 -38.36 21.03 -59.33
N GLN A 422 -38.67 19.73 -59.28
CA GLN A 422 -38.43 18.86 -58.15
C GLN A 422 -36.95 18.55 -57.99
N ALA A 423 -36.20 18.47 -59.08
CA ALA A 423 -34.76 18.30 -59.04
C ALA A 423 -34.07 19.52 -58.47
N GLU A 424 -34.46 20.75 -58.90
CA GLU A 424 -33.94 22.00 -58.37
C GLU A 424 -34.21 22.17 -56.87
N GLU A 425 -35.42 21.83 -56.42
CA GLU A 425 -35.78 21.88 -54.98
C GLU A 425 -34.94 20.92 -54.15
N LEU A 426 -34.68 19.72 -54.65
CA LEU A 426 -33.82 18.74 -53.91
C LEU A 426 -32.36 19.17 -53.89
N VAL A 427 -31.84 19.66 -55.01
CA VAL A 427 -30.46 20.21 -55.06
C VAL A 427 -30.30 21.35 -54.04
N LYS A 428 -31.27 22.27 -54.02
CA LYS A 428 -31.25 23.36 -53.04
C LYS A 428 -31.31 22.85 -51.61
N TYR A 429 -32.16 21.90 -51.32
CA TYR A 429 -32.24 21.29 -49.98
C TYR A 429 -30.93 20.64 -49.57
N ILE A 430 -30.26 19.88 -50.44
CA ILE A 430 -28.99 19.20 -50.15
C ILE A 430 -27.87 20.25 -49.98
N LEU A 431 -27.85 21.32 -50.76
CA LEU A 431 -26.89 22.41 -50.64
C LEU A 431 -27.04 23.18 -49.32
N ASP A 432 -28.28 23.50 -48.95
CA ASP A 432 -28.57 24.18 -47.67
C ASP A 432 -28.12 23.33 -46.46
N GLU A 433 -28.35 21.99 -46.52
CA GLU A 433 -27.86 21.07 -45.49
C GLU A 433 -26.33 20.93 -45.49
N PHE A 434 -25.68 20.91 -46.67
CA PHE A 434 -24.22 20.83 -46.80
C PHE A 434 -23.53 22.08 -46.24
N GLU A 435 -24.11 23.24 -46.45
CA GLU A 435 -23.62 24.51 -45.91
C GLU A 435 -23.79 24.59 -44.39
N SER A 436 -24.87 24.01 -43.83
CA SER A 436 -25.16 24.05 -42.41
C SER A 436 -24.31 23.04 -41.61
N ASP A 437 -24.21 21.79 -42.05
CA ASP A 437 -23.44 20.71 -41.46
C ASP A 437 -23.14 19.61 -42.50
N PRO A 438 -21.90 19.55 -43.02
CA PRO A 438 -21.53 18.55 -44.06
C PRO A 438 -21.68 17.10 -43.58
N LYS A 439 -21.71 16.82 -42.26
CA LYS A 439 -21.91 15.48 -41.73
C LYS A 439 -23.38 15.05 -41.75
N LYS A 440 -24.32 15.97 -41.61
CA LYS A 440 -25.76 15.66 -41.64
C LYS A 440 -26.26 15.26 -43.02
N VAL A 441 -25.63 15.78 -44.06
CA VAL A 441 -25.98 15.43 -45.46
C VAL A 441 -25.91 13.92 -45.69
N TRP A 442 -25.01 13.19 -45.05
CA TRP A 442 -24.90 11.75 -45.16
C TRP A 442 -26.16 10.99 -44.65
N SER A 443 -26.87 11.56 -43.69
CA SER A 443 -28.10 11.00 -43.13
C SER A 443 -29.36 11.44 -43.87
N SER A 444 -29.26 12.41 -44.82
CA SER A 444 -30.42 12.89 -45.61
C SER A 444 -31.03 11.76 -46.42
N ASN A 445 -32.34 11.64 -46.30
CA ASN A 445 -33.10 10.58 -46.98
C ASN A 445 -33.46 10.99 -48.41
N ILE A 446 -32.93 10.25 -49.39
CA ILE A 446 -33.21 10.43 -50.79
C ILE A 446 -33.88 9.16 -51.32
N PHE A 447 -35.17 9.22 -51.63
CA PHE A 447 -35.97 8.08 -52.11
C PHE A 447 -36.01 6.87 -51.16
N GLY A 448 -36.10 7.10 -49.86
CA GLY A 448 -36.25 6.00 -48.90
C GLY A 448 -34.92 5.36 -48.46
N LYS A 449 -33.79 5.85 -48.97
CA LYS A 449 -32.43 5.46 -48.52
C LYS A 449 -31.64 6.70 -48.12
N SER A 450 -30.73 6.53 -47.16
CA SER A 450 -29.81 7.61 -46.83
C SER A 450 -28.81 7.85 -47.95
N LEU A 451 -28.31 9.11 -48.09
CA LEU A 451 -27.26 9.40 -49.07
C LEU A 451 -26.02 8.51 -48.83
N HIS A 452 -25.70 8.26 -47.57
CA HIS A 452 -24.64 7.33 -47.17
C HIS A 452 -24.81 5.93 -47.75
N ASP A 453 -26.05 5.36 -47.69
CA ASP A 453 -26.31 4.03 -48.21
C ASP A 453 -26.20 3.98 -49.72
N LEU A 454 -26.71 5.02 -50.42
CA LEU A 454 -26.62 5.11 -51.87
C LEU A 454 -25.16 5.19 -52.36
N VAL A 455 -24.35 6.06 -51.72
CA VAL A 455 -22.92 6.20 -52.04
C VAL A 455 -22.17 4.89 -51.73
N ARG A 456 -22.45 4.28 -50.58
CA ARG A 456 -21.85 3.01 -50.18
C ARG A 456 -22.13 1.90 -51.19
N GLU A 457 -23.37 1.74 -51.61
CA GLU A 457 -23.77 0.78 -52.68
C GLU A 457 -23.04 1.07 -53.99
N GLY A 458 -22.95 2.34 -54.38
CA GLY A 458 -22.24 2.77 -55.60
C GLY A 458 -20.74 2.41 -55.55
N ILE A 459 -20.09 2.67 -54.47
CA ILE A 459 -18.65 2.32 -54.22
C ILE A 459 -18.47 0.81 -54.21
N GLN A 460 -19.29 0.07 -53.46
CA GLN A 460 -19.24 -1.39 -53.39
C GLN A 460 -19.41 -2.02 -54.76
N ASN A 461 -20.38 -1.57 -55.54
CA ASN A 461 -20.58 -2.06 -56.91
C ASN A 461 -19.38 -1.87 -57.82
N LYS A 462 -18.58 -0.80 -57.63
CA LYS A 462 -17.35 -0.59 -58.40
C LYS A 462 -16.22 -1.48 -57.92
N LEU A 463 -16.07 -1.64 -56.61
CA LEU A 463 -15.01 -2.46 -55.99
C LEU A 463 -15.13 -3.95 -56.40
N TYR A 464 -16.38 -4.50 -56.45
CA TYR A 464 -16.61 -5.89 -56.81
C TYR A 464 -16.68 -6.16 -58.34
N LYS A 465 -16.56 -5.12 -59.15
CA LYS A 465 -16.63 -5.26 -60.62
C LYS A 465 -15.27 -5.44 -61.29
N MET A 466 -14.14 -5.56 -60.55
CA MET A 466 -12.87 -5.85 -61.21
C MET A 466 -12.89 -7.26 -61.80
N PRO A 467 -12.84 -7.44 -63.12
CA PRO A 467 -12.91 -8.75 -63.76
C PRO A 467 -11.69 -9.61 -63.34
N GLU A 468 -11.89 -10.93 -63.23
CA GLU A 468 -10.80 -11.86 -62.86
C GLU A 468 -9.61 -11.75 -63.82
N ASN A 469 -9.85 -11.55 -65.10
CA ASN A 469 -8.76 -11.35 -66.08
C ASN A 469 -7.92 -10.10 -65.80
N ALA A 470 -8.53 -9.02 -65.26
CA ALA A 470 -7.79 -7.81 -64.85
C ALA A 470 -6.97 -8.04 -63.59
N GLN A 471 -7.52 -8.80 -62.61
CA GLN A 471 -6.79 -9.19 -61.40
C GLN A 471 -5.55 -10.01 -61.75
N HIS A 472 -5.69 -11.03 -62.61
CA HIS A 472 -4.55 -11.83 -63.09
C HIS A 472 -3.50 -11.02 -63.84
N LYS A 473 -3.92 -10.11 -64.71
CA LYS A 473 -2.98 -9.24 -65.42
C LYS A 473 -2.21 -8.31 -64.50
N LEU A 474 -2.82 -7.78 -63.45
CA LEU A 474 -2.18 -6.98 -62.43
C LEU A 474 -1.16 -7.79 -61.65
N GLN A 475 -1.52 -9.04 -61.26
CA GLN A 475 -0.66 -9.96 -60.53
C GLN A 475 0.58 -10.33 -61.40
N ASP A 476 0.39 -10.75 -62.66
CA ASP A 476 1.45 -11.08 -63.60
C ASP A 476 2.39 -9.89 -63.84
N THR A 477 1.84 -8.72 -63.98
CA THR A 477 2.62 -7.49 -64.18
C THR A 477 3.48 -7.17 -62.98
N LEU A 478 2.89 -7.23 -61.79
CA LEU A 478 3.60 -7.00 -60.54
C LEU A 478 4.74 -8.03 -60.35
N GLN A 479 4.46 -9.30 -60.58
CA GLN A 479 5.42 -10.39 -60.48
C GLN A 479 6.61 -10.19 -61.43
N ARG A 480 6.40 -9.72 -62.67
CA ARG A 480 7.46 -9.37 -63.62
C ARG A 480 8.27 -8.18 -63.14
N ILE A 481 7.64 -7.15 -62.60
CA ILE A 481 8.33 -5.96 -62.11
C ILE A 481 9.27 -6.34 -60.95
N VAL A 482 8.78 -7.14 -60.01
CA VAL A 482 9.56 -7.58 -58.84
C VAL A 482 10.70 -8.50 -59.21
N ASN A 483 10.50 -9.48 -60.15
CA ASN A 483 11.49 -10.47 -60.50
C ASN A 483 12.49 -10.01 -61.55
N ASP A 484 12.08 -9.23 -62.56
CA ASP A 484 12.94 -8.86 -63.69
C ASP A 484 13.71 -7.55 -63.44
N GLY A 485 13.33 -6.77 -62.40
CA GLY A 485 13.99 -5.55 -61.98
C GLY A 485 14.01 -4.41 -63.01
N ASN A 486 13.26 -4.57 -64.08
CA ASN A 486 13.22 -3.60 -65.20
C ASN A 486 12.29 -2.44 -64.85
N GLY A 487 12.87 -1.35 -64.37
CA GLY A 487 12.19 -0.07 -64.16
C GLY A 487 11.74 0.63 -65.46
N GLY A 488 11.36 -0.13 -66.51
CA GLY A 488 10.87 0.39 -67.77
C GLY A 488 9.40 0.82 -67.69
N LEU A 489 8.92 1.42 -68.77
CA LEU A 489 7.54 1.89 -68.88
C LEU A 489 6.57 0.74 -68.66
N ILE A 490 5.76 0.84 -67.60
CA ILE A 490 4.72 -0.13 -67.24
C ILE A 490 3.45 0.26 -68.00
N CYS A 491 3.04 -0.52 -68.97
CA CYS A 491 1.75 -0.37 -69.67
C CYS A 491 0.85 -1.56 -69.29
N ILE A 492 -0.15 -1.30 -68.47
CA ILE A 492 -1.21 -2.28 -68.14
C ILE A 492 -2.38 -2.01 -69.03
N ILE A 493 -2.57 -2.85 -70.04
CA ILE A 493 -3.76 -2.83 -70.92
C ILE A 493 -4.75 -3.81 -70.30
N ILE A 494 -5.81 -3.27 -69.66
CA ILE A 494 -6.89 -4.02 -69.03
C ILE A 494 -7.95 -4.39 -70.05
#